data_d6ac5951ab5667c070f4bc6fd03db6d7
#
_entry.id   d6ac5951ab5667c070f4bc6fd03db6d7
#
_cell.length_a   1.000
_cell.length_b   1.000
_cell.length_c   1.000
_cell.angle_alpha   90.00
_cell.angle_beta   90.00
_cell.angle_gamma   90.00
#
_symmetry.space_group_name_H-M   'P 1'
#
loop_
_entity.id
_entity.type
_entity.pdbx_description
1 polymer ?
#
loop_
_entity_poly.entity_id
_entity_poly.type
_entity_poly.pdbx_seq_one_letter_code
_entity_poly.pdbx_strand_id
1 'polypeptide(L)'
;MSSEDVSADDLELPIKRTTGDTIAERLTDNAYHNILPARYLRKDADGEPAESQEELFDRVARNVALAEAVFEAENHGVEITVTPDQIKPDHPRRDELAAEVFGAGVTADDDAETTLTEHNVNKFAYETIVPSLPAGVREHVKETAETFREGMESLSFMPNSPTLMNAGDELQQLSACFVDSPDDDITDIHQTAKEAAEVFQSGGGMGYAFWQLRPYGDAVGSTGGIASGPITFMRTFDQMCETIAQGGARRGAQMGVMRVSHPDVIQFIHAKNKDVSLAHSLRLNDPDDFTHTSFADALEEARELIDDEGRVPEHLRNAVEGHLSNFNISVGVTDEFMEALYNDEEFTFTNPRTEEPHVATPETKELYEMFGLGEYVEVGEVLSIPAAELWDDMIEGAYENGEPGVIYL
;
A
#
# COMPACT_ATOMS: atom_id res chain seq x y z
N MET A 1 23.04 -23.91 -32.92
CA MET A 1 21.76 -23.36 -33.37
C MET A 1 22.03 -21.89 -33.63
N SER A 2 21.89 -21.44 -34.88
CA SER A 2 22.16 -20.07 -35.29
C SER A 2 21.15 -19.13 -34.64
N SER A 3 21.65 -18.05 -34.01
CA SER A 3 20.84 -16.92 -33.67
C SER A 3 20.28 -16.34 -34.96
N GLU A 4 19.04 -16.62 -35.31
CA GLU A 4 18.31 -15.83 -36.28
C GLU A 4 18.18 -14.41 -35.68
N ASP A 5 18.68 -13.43 -36.41
CA ASP A 5 18.49 -12.01 -36.10
C ASP A 5 16.99 -11.73 -36.17
N VAL A 6 16.31 -11.74 -35.01
CA VAL A 6 14.92 -11.29 -34.87
C VAL A 6 14.93 -9.78 -35.01
N SER A 7 14.42 -9.25 -36.11
CA SER A 7 14.22 -7.81 -36.31
C SER A 7 13.18 -7.29 -35.32
N ALA A 8 13.34 -6.05 -34.87
CA ALA A 8 12.33 -5.38 -34.04
C ALA A 8 10.95 -5.29 -34.74
N ASP A 9 10.95 -5.34 -36.07
CA ASP A 9 9.72 -5.34 -36.90
C ASP A 9 9.03 -6.71 -36.93
N ASP A 10 9.71 -7.79 -36.51
CA ASP A 10 9.14 -9.15 -36.43
C ASP A 10 8.56 -9.47 -35.05
N LEU A 11 8.72 -8.58 -34.05
CA LEU A 11 8.14 -8.69 -32.74
C LEU A 11 6.69 -8.13 -32.76
N GLU A 12 5.70 -8.98 -32.89
CA GLU A 12 4.34 -8.67 -32.48
C GLU A 12 4.31 -8.47 -30.95
N LEU A 13 4.76 -7.30 -30.49
CA LEU A 13 4.48 -6.91 -29.13
C LEU A 13 2.97 -6.77 -29.01
N PRO A 14 2.35 -7.22 -27.90
CA PRO A 14 0.96 -6.89 -27.59
C PRO A 14 0.93 -5.38 -27.24
N ILE A 15 1.02 -4.56 -28.27
CA ILE A 15 1.03 -3.11 -28.16
C ILE A 15 -0.35 -2.70 -27.69
N LYS A 16 -0.42 -1.97 -26.57
CA LYS A 16 -1.52 -1.09 -26.23
C LYS A 16 -2.02 -0.47 -27.52
N ARG A 17 -3.23 -0.77 -27.92
CA ARG A 17 -3.88 -0.09 -29.04
C ARG A 17 -4.16 1.35 -28.59
N THR A 18 -3.18 2.23 -28.74
CA THR A 18 -3.32 3.67 -28.46
C THR A 18 -4.02 4.39 -29.62
N THR A 19 -4.35 3.66 -30.69
CA THR A 19 -5.00 4.17 -31.89
C THR A 19 -6.37 3.54 -32.04
N GLY A 20 -7.41 4.34 -32.03
CA GLY A 20 -8.80 3.96 -32.17
C GLY A 20 -9.68 5.14 -31.82
N ASP A 21 -10.92 5.14 -32.28
CA ASP A 21 -11.87 6.22 -32.00
C ASP A 21 -12.68 5.96 -30.73
N THR A 22 -12.74 4.69 -30.29
CA THR A 22 -13.51 4.26 -29.14
C THR A 22 -12.62 3.59 -28.06
N ILE A 23 -13.07 3.54 -26.82
CA ILE A 23 -12.39 2.85 -25.73
C ILE A 23 -12.22 1.35 -26.03
N ALA A 24 -13.19 0.72 -26.68
CA ALA A 24 -13.12 -0.68 -27.09
C ALA A 24 -11.99 -0.94 -28.10
N GLU A 25 -11.69 0.01 -28.97
CA GLU A 25 -10.58 -0.09 -29.92
C GLU A 25 -9.22 0.18 -29.30
N ARG A 26 -9.18 0.99 -28.24
CA ARG A 26 -7.95 1.37 -27.52
C ARG A 26 -7.51 0.35 -26.49
N LEU A 27 -8.45 -0.31 -25.80
CA LEU A 27 -8.15 -1.36 -24.83
C LEU A 27 -7.90 -2.71 -25.52
N THR A 28 -7.17 -3.59 -24.84
CA THR A 28 -7.09 -5.00 -25.26
C THR A 28 -8.45 -5.68 -25.07
N ASP A 29 -8.74 -6.71 -25.86
CA ASP A 29 -9.98 -7.47 -25.74
C ASP A 29 -10.16 -8.01 -24.29
N ASN A 30 -9.08 -8.46 -23.66
CA ASN A 30 -9.14 -8.93 -22.28
C ASN A 30 -9.48 -7.81 -21.29
N ALA A 31 -8.91 -6.61 -21.45
CA ALA A 31 -9.21 -5.48 -20.58
C ALA A 31 -10.67 -5.05 -20.71
N TYR A 32 -11.16 -4.90 -21.95
CA TYR A 32 -12.51 -4.41 -22.21
C TYR A 32 -13.60 -5.43 -21.85
N HIS A 33 -13.44 -6.70 -22.28
CA HIS A 33 -14.51 -7.71 -22.15
C HIS A 33 -14.45 -8.51 -20.85
N ASN A 34 -13.28 -8.61 -20.18
CA ASN A 34 -13.13 -9.45 -19.00
C ASN A 34 -12.78 -8.65 -17.75
N ILE A 35 -11.75 -7.77 -17.78
CA ILE A 35 -11.26 -7.11 -16.58
C ILE A 35 -12.21 -6.02 -16.11
N LEU A 36 -12.66 -5.12 -17.00
CA LEU A 36 -13.58 -4.05 -16.63
C LEU A 36 -14.91 -4.61 -16.09
N PRO A 37 -15.60 -5.54 -16.76
CA PRO A 37 -16.84 -6.10 -16.23
C PRO A 37 -16.67 -6.87 -14.92
N ALA A 38 -15.57 -7.60 -14.77
CA ALA A 38 -15.36 -8.42 -13.58
C ALA A 38 -15.08 -7.60 -12.31
N ARG A 39 -14.37 -6.44 -12.47
CA ARG A 39 -13.79 -5.72 -11.32
C ARG A 39 -14.26 -4.28 -11.15
N TYR A 40 -14.66 -3.59 -12.22
CA TYR A 40 -14.84 -2.14 -12.19
C TYR A 40 -16.25 -1.67 -12.46
N LEU A 41 -17.02 -2.41 -13.28
CA LEU A 41 -18.41 -2.05 -13.55
C LEU A 41 -19.27 -2.27 -12.30
N ARG A 42 -20.22 -1.37 -12.08
CA ARG A 42 -21.29 -1.58 -11.12
C ARG A 42 -22.08 -2.83 -11.47
N LYS A 43 -22.52 -3.52 -10.45
CA LYS A 43 -23.30 -4.74 -10.59
C LYS A 43 -24.66 -4.57 -9.95
N ASP A 44 -25.67 -5.21 -10.54
CA ASP A 44 -27.00 -5.30 -9.97
C ASP A 44 -27.08 -6.34 -8.82
N ALA A 45 -28.28 -6.54 -8.28
CA ALA A 45 -28.51 -7.50 -7.19
C ALA A 45 -28.24 -8.96 -7.59
N ASP A 46 -28.25 -9.28 -8.87
CA ASP A 46 -27.97 -10.61 -9.42
C ASP A 46 -26.48 -10.79 -9.74
N GLY A 47 -25.68 -9.75 -9.59
CA GLY A 47 -24.24 -9.73 -9.84
C GLY A 47 -23.84 -9.48 -11.29
N GLU A 48 -24.80 -9.12 -12.16
CA GLU A 48 -24.57 -8.78 -13.56
C GLU A 48 -24.18 -7.29 -13.69
N PRO A 49 -23.40 -6.90 -14.73
CA PRO A 49 -23.06 -5.51 -14.96
C PRO A 49 -24.30 -4.63 -15.15
N ALA A 50 -24.41 -3.57 -14.34
CA ALA A 50 -25.50 -2.58 -14.39
C ALA A 50 -25.12 -1.31 -15.17
N GLU A 51 -23.89 -1.25 -15.68
CA GLU A 51 -23.38 -0.15 -16.53
C GLU A 51 -22.46 -0.71 -17.61
N SER A 52 -22.30 0.05 -18.71
CA SER A 52 -21.30 -0.24 -19.75
C SER A 52 -19.93 0.33 -19.38
N GLN A 53 -18.90 -0.02 -20.17
CA GLN A 53 -17.55 0.50 -20.00
C GLN A 53 -17.48 2.02 -20.22
N GLU A 54 -18.27 2.54 -21.15
CA GLU A 54 -18.40 3.97 -21.42
C GLU A 54 -19.09 4.71 -20.25
N GLU A 55 -20.16 4.12 -19.69
CA GLU A 55 -20.86 4.66 -18.53
C GLU A 55 -20.00 4.65 -17.27
N LEU A 56 -19.08 3.68 -17.11
CA LEU A 56 -18.07 3.69 -16.07
C LEU A 56 -17.25 4.98 -16.09
N PHE A 57 -16.68 5.34 -17.24
CA PHE A 57 -15.84 6.53 -17.35
C PHE A 57 -16.64 7.82 -17.17
N ASP A 58 -17.89 7.87 -17.66
CA ASP A 58 -18.78 8.99 -17.45
C ASP A 58 -19.15 9.16 -15.96
N ARG A 59 -19.48 8.08 -15.27
CA ARG A 59 -19.76 8.07 -13.83
C ARG A 59 -18.57 8.59 -13.01
N VAL A 60 -17.37 8.07 -13.28
CA VAL A 60 -16.14 8.48 -12.56
C VAL A 60 -15.83 9.94 -12.83
N ALA A 61 -15.85 10.38 -14.09
CA ALA A 61 -15.58 11.75 -14.47
C ALA A 61 -16.53 12.75 -13.80
N ARG A 62 -17.84 12.49 -13.84
CA ARG A 62 -18.88 13.32 -13.22
C ARG A 62 -18.72 13.38 -11.70
N ASN A 63 -18.49 12.24 -11.07
CA ASN A 63 -18.36 12.20 -9.61
C ASN A 63 -17.14 12.98 -9.13
N VAL A 64 -15.98 12.80 -9.77
CA VAL A 64 -14.76 13.51 -9.37
C VAL A 64 -14.88 15.02 -9.67
N ALA A 65 -15.41 15.37 -10.84
CA ALA A 65 -15.58 16.78 -11.22
C ALA A 65 -16.59 17.53 -10.35
N LEU A 66 -17.48 16.84 -9.62
CA LEU A 66 -18.45 17.51 -8.74
C LEU A 66 -17.77 18.32 -7.64
N ALA A 67 -16.56 17.96 -7.21
CA ALA A 67 -15.78 18.73 -6.25
C ALA A 67 -15.50 20.17 -6.73
N GLU A 68 -15.35 20.35 -8.04
CA GLU A 68 -15.13 21.68 -8.65
C GLU A 68 -16.28 22.65 -8.41
N ALA A 69 -17.48 22.15 -8.11
CA ALA A 69 -18.61 23.02 -7.75
C ALA A 69 -18.29 23.86 -6.49
N VAL A 70 -17.55 23.28 -5.53
CA VAL A 70 -17.18 23.97 -4.31
C VAL A 70 -16.07 24.99 -4.59
N PHE A 71 -15.00 24.56 -5.26
CA PHE A 71 -13.84 25.43 -5.51
C PHE A 71 -14.16 26.58 -6.46
N GLU A 72 -14.96 26.34 -7.49
CA GLU A 72 -15.34 27.37 -8.44
C GLU A 72 -16.38 28.35 -7.84
N ALA A 73 -17.26 27.87 -6.96
CA ALA A 73 -18.13 28.75 -6.20
C ALA A 73 -17.34 29.70 -5.29
N GLU A 74 -16.29 29.20 -4.64
CA GLU A 74 -15.39 30.00 -3.82
C GLU A 74 -14.65 31.06 -4.67
N ASN A 75 -14.13 30.67 -5.84
CA ASN A 75 -13.49 31.58 -6.79
C ASN A 75 -14.42 32.73 -7.22
N HIS A 76 -15.71 32.47 -7.32
CA HIS A 76 -16.72 33.45 -7.66
C HIS A 76 -17.32 34.20 -6.46
N GLY A 77 -16.94 33.83 -5.24
CA GLY A 77 -17.45 34.41 -4.01
C GLY A 77 -18.95 34.15 -3.79
N VAL A 78 -19.46 32.99 -4.25
CA VAL A 78 -20.85 32.55 -4.11
C VAL A 78 -20.94 31.31 -3.24
N GLU A 79 -22.02 31.22 -2.44
CA GLU A 79 -22.33 30.00 -1.70
C GLU A 79 -23.39 29.19 -2.45
N ILE A 80 -23.23 27.87 -2.48
CA ILE A 80 -24.18 26.94 -3.06
C ILE A 80 -25.01 26.34 -1.95
N THR A 81 -26.31 26.63 -1.96
CA THR A 81 -27.27 26.00 -1.03
C THR A 81 -27.72 24.67 -1.61
N VAL A 82 -27.76 23.65 -0.76
CA VAL A 82 -28.20 22.27 -1.10
C VAL A 82 -29.30 21.81 -0.15
N THR A 83 -30.09 20.85 -0.62
CA THR A 83 -31.27 20.31 0.05
C THR A 83 -31.22 18.78 0.14
N PRO A 84 -31.92 18.11 1.09
CA PRO A 84 -31.86 16.68 1.29
C PRO A 84 -32.26 15.85 0.07
N ASP A 85 -33.19 16.33 -0.76
CA ASP A 85 -33.64 15.66 -1.99
C ASP A 85 -32.53 15.52 -3.04
N GLN A 86 -31.48 16.36 -2.95
CA GLN A 86 -30.30 16.33 -3.84
C GLN A 86 -29.25 15.26 -3.46
N ILE A 87 -29.38 14.62 -2.28
CA ILE A 87 -28.53 13.47 -1.92
C ILE A 87 -28.72 12.33 -2.91
N LYS A 88 -27.65 11.54 -3.13
CA LYS A 88 -27.64 10.39 -4.05
C LYS A 88 -28.95 9.59 -3.99
N PRO A 89 -29.76 9.57 -5.04
CA PRO A 89 -31.12 9.01 -5.02
C PRO A 89 -31.14 7.51 -4.73
N ASP A 90 -30.18 6.78 -5.28
CA ASP A 90 -30.12 5.31 -5.22
C ASP A 90 -29.27 4.80 -4.04
N HIS A 91 -28.84 5.69 -3.13
CA HIS A 91 -28.01 5.28 -2.00
C HIS A 91 -28.84 4.52 -0.95
N PRO A 92 -28.45 3.29 -0.53
CA PRO A 92 -29.25 2.47 0.38
C PRO A 92 -29.42 3.08 1.78
N ARG A 93 -28.48 3.97 2.19
CA ARG A 93 -28.52 4.70 3.46
C ARG A 93 -28.79 6.19 3.25
N ARG A 94 -29.71 6.54 2.33
CA ARG A 94 -29.95 7.92 1.91
C ARG A 94 -30.38 8.83 3.07
N ASP A 95 -31.25 8.33 3.96
CA ASP A 95 -31.70 9.06 5.14
C ASP A 95 -30.60 9.25 6.19
N GLU A 96 -29.69 8.27 6.34
CA GLU A 96 -28.52 8.43 7.20
C GLU A 96 -27.58 9.52 6.69
N LEU A 97 -27.36 9.56 5.36
CA LEU A 97 -26.58 10.64 4.74
C LEU A 97 -27.25 12.01 4.91
N ALA A 98 -28.60 12.07 4.81
CA ALA A 98 -29.34 13.30 5.09
C ALA A 98 -29.16 13.76 6.52
N ALA A 99 -29.26 12.84 7.48
CA ALA A 99 -29.01 13.15 8.89
C ALA A 99 -27.57 13.59 9.19
N GLU A 100 -26.59 13.00 8.48
CA GLU A 100 -25.16 13.39 8.59
C GLU A 100 -24.91 14.81 8.08
N VAL A 101 -25.52 15.18 6.95
CA VAL A 101 -25.28 16.48 6.27
C VAL A 101 -26.12 17.60 6.88
N PHE A 102 -27.39 17.36 7.17
CA PHE A 102 -28.36 18.37 7.57
C PHE A 102 -28.68 18.39 9.06
N GLY A 103 -28.26 17.37 9.80
CA GLY A 103 -28.48 17.23 11.23
C GLY A 103 -29.32 16.04 11.62
N ALA A 104 -29.14 15.58 12.85
CA ALA A 104 -29.79 14.37 13.37
C ALA A 104 -31.32 14.41 13.22
N GLY A 105 -31.89 13.37 12.61
CA GLY A 105 -33.31 13.19 12.40
C GLY A 105 -33.86 13.78 11.09
N VAL A 106 -33.02 14.44 10.28
CA VAL A 106 -33.40 14.88 8.95
C VAL A 106 -33.33 13.69 8.00
N THR A 107 -34.36 13.52 7.19
CA THR A 107 -34.45 12.50 6.12
C THR A 107 -34.32 13.15 4.73
N ALA A 108 -34.18 12.35 3.69
CA ALA A 108 -34.06 12.86 2.34
C ALA A 108 -35.33 13.55 1.81
N ASP A 109 -36.47 13.36 2.47
CA ASP A 109 -37.77 13.95 2.12
C ASP A 109 -38.09 15.22 2.93
N ASP A 110 -37.21 15.61 3.87
CA ASP A 110 -37.43 16.78 4.72
C ASP A 110 -37.02 18.09 4.00
N ASP A 111 -37.60 19.19 4.47
CA ASP A 111 -37.33 20.54 3.97
C ASP A 111 -36.25 21.19 4.85
N ALA A 112 -34.99 20.94 4.49
CA ALA A 112 -33.80 21.48 5.16
C ALA A 112 -32.81 22.04 4.13
N GLU A 113 -31.96 22.94 4.57
CA GLU A 113 -30.94 23.57 3.71
C GLU A 113 -29.59 23.63 4.43
N THR A 114 -28.50 23.47 3.66
CA THR A 114 -27.13 23.71 4.11
C THR A 114 -26.27 24.20 2.95
N THR A 115 -25.04 24.62 3.24
CA THR A 115 -24.06 25.01 2.22
C THR A 115 -23.33 23.77 1.70
N LEU A 116 -23.13 23.69 0.38
CA LEU A 116 -22.25 22.69 -0.24
C LEU A 116 -20.80 23.01 0.12
N THR A 117 -20.08 22.01 0.62
CA THR A 117 -18.69 22.15 1.08
C THR A 117 -17.85 20.96 0.61
N GLU A 118 -16.53 21.06 0.73
CA GLU A 118 -15.61 19.95 0.45
C GLU A 118 -15.89 18.70 1.30
N HIS A 119 -16.46 18.87 2.51
CA HIS A 119 -16.76 17.78 3.43
C HIS A 119 -18.06 17.03 3.13
N ASN A 120 -18.98 17.64 2.37
CA ASN A 120 -20.29 17.04 2.09
C ASN A 120 -20.58 16.82 0.61
N VAL A 121 -19.82 17.40 -0.32
CA VAL A 121 -20.07 17.31 -1.76
C VAL A 121 -20.17 15.88 -2.28
N ASN A 122 -19.43 14.96 -1.70
CA ASN A 122 -19.44 13.54 -2.07
C ASN A 122 -20.72 12.77 -1.68
N LYS A 123 -21.59 13.37 -0.88
CA LYS A 123 -22.90 12.79 -0.48
C LYS A 123 -24.00 13.09 -1.50
N PHE A 124 -23.74 13.98 -2.44
CA PHE A 124 -24.72 14.42 -3.45
C PHE A 124 -24.48 13.75 -4.80
N ALA A 125 -25.51 13.72 -5.64
CA ALA A 125 -25.41 13.24 -7.00
C ALA A 125 -25.12 14.39 -7.98
N TYR A 126 -24.32 14.12 -8.99
CA TYR A 126 -24.02 15.09 -10.05
C TYR A 126 -25.31 15.57 -10.73
N GLU A 127 -26.21 14.65 -11.04
CA GLU A 127 -27.46 14.89 -11.73
C GLU A 127 -28.44 15.77 -10.95
N THR A 128 -28.33 15.78 -9.61
CA THR A 128 -29.21 16.59 -8.74
C THR A 128 -28.61 17.98 -8.44
N ILE A 129 -27.30 18.06 -8.30
CA ILE A 129 -26.61 19.31 -7.95
C ILE A 129 -26.36 20.21 -9.16
N VAL A 130 -25.78 19.65 -10.23
CA VAL A 130 -25.28 20.44 -11.36
C VAL A 130 -26.37 21.31 -12.02
N PRO A 131 -27.63 20.85 -12.18
CA PRO A 131 -28.70 21.71 -12.74
C PRO A 131 -28.98 22.96 -11.89
N SER A 132 -28.79 22.92 -10.57
CA SER A 132 -29.07 24.02 -9.64
C SER A 132 -27.91 24.99 -9.49
N LEU A 133 -26.70 24.65 -9.98
CA LEU A 133 -25.52 25.51 -9.85
C LEU A 133 -25.66 26.83 -10.61
N PRO A 134 -25.04 27.93 -10.14
CA PRO A 134 -24.86 29.17 -10.90
C PRO A 134 -24.24 28.90 -12.28
N ALA A 135 -24.59 29.67 -13.28
CA ALA A 135 -24.26 29.37 -14.69
C ALA A 135 -22.74 29.16 -14.92
N GLY A 136 -21.90 30.03 -14.36
CA GLY A 136 -20.42 29.91 -14.51
C GLY A 136 -19.87 28.67 -13.83
N VAL A 137 -20.27 28.40 -12.59
CA VAL A 137 -19.87 27.21 -11.83
C VAL A 137 -20.32 25.94 -12.54
N ARG A 138 -21.57 25.92 -13.02
CA ARG A 138 -22.13 24.78 -13.74
C ARG A 138 -21.36 24.46 -15.04
N GLU A 139 -20.97 25.48 -15.80
CA GLU A 139 -20.22 25.29 -17.03
C GLU A 139 -18.84 24.71 -16.74
N HIS A 140 -18.12 25.27 -15.76
CA HIS A 140 -16.82 24.77 -15.34
C HIS A 140 -16.88 23.29 -14.90
N VAL A 141 -17.85 22.91 -14.05
CA VAL A 141 -18.01 21.51 -13.61
C VAL A 141 -18.27 20.58 -14.80
N LYS A 142 -19.05 21.00 -15.78
CA LYS A 142 -19.32 20.20 -16.97
C LYS A 142 -18.09 20.05 -17.88
N GLU A 143 -17.39 21.15 -18.13
CA GLU A 143 -16.14 21.13 -18.92
C GLU A 143 -15.07 20.28 -18.26
N THR A 144 -14.95 20.33 -16.93
CA THR A 144 -14.02 19.49 -16.19
C THR A 144 -14.41 18.01 -16.25
N ALA A 145 -15.69 17.69 -16.09
CA ALA A 145 -16.16 16.30 -16.24
C ALA A 145 -15.87 15.75 -17.64
N GLU A 146 -16.11 16.55 -18.70
CA GLU A 146 -15.80 16.15 -20.08
C GLU A 146 -14.29 15.94 -20.27
N THR A 147 -13.45 16.84 -19.75
CA THR A 147 -11.99 16.72 -19.79
C THR A 147 -11.50 15.45 -19.11
N PHE A 148 -12.06 15.10 -17.94
CA PHE A 148 -11.70 13.86 -17.23
C PHE A 148 -12.15 12.62 -18.01
N ARG A 149 -13.37 12.64 -18.56
CA ARG A 149 -13.88 11.55 -19.39
C ARG A 149 -13.00 11.32 -20.63
N GLU A 150 -12.71 12.38 -21.38
CA GLU A 150 -11.85 12.32 -22.57
C GLU A 150 -10.44 11.84 -22.23
N GLY A 151 -9.88 12.26 -21.09
CA GLY A 151 -8.58 11.81 -20.59
C GLY A 151 -8.54 10.31 -20.34
N MET A 152 -9.58 9.76 -19.70
CA MET A 152 -9.70 8.32 -19.46
C MET A 152 -9.97 7.52 -20.73
N GLU A 153 -10.88 7.96 -21.59
CA GLU A 153 -11.23 7.29 -22.85
C GLU A 153 -10.06 7.30 -23.85
N SER A 154 -9.25 8.35 -23.86
CA SER A 154 -8.04 8.43 -24.69
C SER A 154 -6.84 7.67 -24.11
N LEU A 155 -6.94 7.14 -22.89
CA LEU A 155 -5.86 6.52 -22.13
C LEU A 155 -4.67 7.46 -21.88
N SER A 156 -4.86 8.77 -21.98
CA SER A 156 -3.84 9.76 -21.61
C SER A 156 -3.72 9.92 -20.11
N PHE A 157 -4.79 9.61 -19.38
CA PHE A 157 -4.86 9.56 -17.92
C PHE A 157 -5.75 8.40 -17.47
N MET A 158 -5.39 7.75 -16.38
CA MET A 158 -6.23 6.74 -15.73
C MET A 158 -6.11 6.90 -14.21
N PRO A 159 -7.21 7.14 -13.48
CA PRO A 159 -7.18 7.20 -12.04
C PRO A 159 -6.86 5.83 -11.42
N ASN A 160 -6.58 5.82 -10.11
CA ASN A 160 -6.34 4.58 -9.40
C ASN A 160 -7.59 3.67 -9.38
N SER A 161 -7.39 2.38 -9.11
CA SER A 161 -8.48 1.40 -9.09
C SER A 161 -9.60 1.74 -8.11
N PRO A 162 -9.39 2.17 -6.85
CA PRO A 162 -10.48 2.60 -5.98
C PRO A 162 -11.33 3.72 -6.54
N THR A 163 -10.74 4.70 -7.22
CA THR A 163 -11.50 5.76 -7.88
C THR A 163 -12.40 5.19 -8.99
N LEU A 164 -11.84 4.33 -9.87
CA LEU A 164 -12.63 3.68 -10.92
C LEU A 164 -13.77 2.82 -10.37
N MET A 165 -13.53 2.12 -9.26
CA MET A 165 -14.53 1.23 -8.65
C MET A 165 -15.61 2.00 -7.90
N ASN A 166 -15.24 2.98 -7.09
CA ASN A 166 -16.09 3.52 -6.03
C ASN A 166 -16.60 4.94 -6.30
N ALA A 167 -16.05 5.65 -7.31
CA ALA A 167 -16.52 7.01 -7.60
C ALA A 167 -18.00 7.00 -7.98
N GLY A 168 -18.81 7.75 -7.23
CA GLY A 168 -20.26 7.79 -7.40
C GLY A 168 -21.03 6.60 -6.84
N ASP A 169 -20.35 5.60 -6.27
CA ASP A 169 -20.97 4.44 -5.65
C ASP A 169 -21.21 4.63 -4.14
N GLU A 170 -21.77 3.62 -3.46
CA GLU A 170 -22.09 3.66 -2.03
C GLU A 170 -20.85 3.91 -1.19
N LEU A 171 -19.78 3.14 -1.42
CA LEU A 171 -18.56 3.21 -0.61
C LEU A 171 -17.85 4.56 -0.71
N GLN A 172 -17.78 5.15 -1.91
CA GLN A 172 -17.16 6.46 -2.19
C GLN A 172 -15.72 6.61 -1.60
N GLN A 173 -15.00 5.52 -1.43
CA GLN A 173 -13.60 5.53 -1.04
C GLN A 173 -12.74 5.57 -2.31
N LEU A 174 -12.03 6.68 -2.56
CA LEU A 174 -11.35 6.96 -3.83
C LEU A 174 -9.82 6.83 -3.74
N SER A 175 -9.25 6.73 -2.54
CA SER A 175 -7.81 6.68 -2.34
C SER A 175 -7.28 5.24 -2.43
N ALA A 176 -6.19 5.05 -3.16
CA ALA A 176 -5.55 3.73 -3.26
C ALA A 176 -4.63 3.42 -2.08
N CYS A 177 -3.93 4.46 -1.59
CA CYS A 177 -2.85 4.31 -0.62
C CYS A 177 -3.02 5.28 0.54
N PHE A 178 -2.79 4.75 1.72
CA PHE A 178 -2.78 5.48 2.98
C PHE A 178 -1.42 5.26 3.64
N VAL A 179 -1.00 6.19 4.46
CA VAL A 179 0.24 6.09 5.23
C VAL A 179 -0.10 6.34 6.69
N ASP A 180 0.31 5.41 7.52
CA ASP A 180 0.29 5.54 8.96
C ASP A 180 1.49 4.77 9.53
N SER A 181 2.11 5.27 10.60
CA SER A 181 3.35 4.70 11.09
C SER A 181 3.29 4.61 12.61
N PRO A 182 3.49 3.41 13.16
CA PRO A 182 3.40 3.24 14.60
C PRO A 182 4.54 3.96 15.32
N ASP A 183 4.22 4.66 16.40
CA ASP A 183 5.19 5.09 17.38
C ASP A 183 5.72 3.88 18.19
N ASP A 184 6.88 4.05 18.85
CA ASP A 184 7.54 2.98 19.63
C ASP A 184 6.81 2.70 20.97
N ASP A 185 5.51 2.43 20.89
CA ASP A 185 4.61 2.08 21.99
C ASP A 185 3.63 0.98 21.58
N ILE A 186 3.42 -0.02 22.43
CA ILE A 186 2.57 -1.18 22.11
C ILE A 186 1.11 -0.79 21.83
N THR A 187 0.61 0.25 22.47
CA THR A 187 -0.76 0.73 22.27
C THR A 187 -0.91 1.35 20.89
N ASP A 188 0.07 2.15 20.50
CA ASP A 188 0.09 2.81 19.20
C ASP A 188 0.30 1.83 18.05
N ILE A 189 1.21 0.86 18.21
CA ILE A 189 1.39 -0.23 17.24
C ILE A 189 0.06 -0.95 16.97
N HIS A 190 -0.72 -1.25 18.00
CA HIS A 190 -2.01 -1.91 17.83
C HIS A 190 -3.11 -0.96 17.34
N GLN A 191 -3.03 0.34 17.64
CA GLN A 191 -3.94 1.34 17.08
C GLN A 191 -3.71 1.48 15.57
N THR A 192 -2.47 1.62 15.13
CA THR A 192 -2.10 1.62 13.70
C THR A 192 -2.57 0.34 12.98
N ALA A 193 -2.43 -0.82 13.61
CA ALA A 193 -2.96 -2.08 13.05
C ALA A 193 -4.49 -2.04 12.88
N LYS A 194 -5.24 -1.49 13.85
CA LYS A 194 -6.68 -1.32 13.75
C LYS A 194 -7.06 -0.39 12.59
N GLU A 195 -6.40 0.76 12.46
CA GLU A 195 -6.66 1.73 11.40
C GLU A 195 -6.35 1.14 10.01
N ALA A 196 -5.26 0.37 9.91
CA ALA A 196 -4.96 -0.39 8.72
C ALA A 196 -6.06 -1.39 8.35
N ALA A 197 -6.65 -2.08 9.34
CA ALA A 197 -7.76 -2.99 9.11
C ALA A 197 -8.99 -2.29 8.51
N GLU A 198 -9.30 -1.09 8.98
CA GLU A 198 -10.39 -0.25 8.46
C GLU A 198 -10.10 0.20 7.01
N VAL A 199 -8.84 0.54 6.70
CA VAL A 199 -8.41 0.87 5.34
C VAL A 199 -8.53 -0.35 4.42
N PHE A 200 -8.08 -1.53 4.84
CA PHE A 200 -8.20 -2.75 4.03
C PHE A 200 -9.66 -3.13 3.77
N GLN A 201 -10.53 -2.96 4.76
CA GLN A 201 -11.96 -3.19 4.59
C GLN A 201 -12.56 -2.30 3.48
N SER A 202 -12.05 -1.09 3.30
CA SER A 202 -12.47 -0.17 2.24
C SER A 202 -11.74 -0.36 0.90
N GLY A 203 -10.83 -1.33 0.78
CA GLY A 203 -10.07 -1.63 -0.44
C GLY A 203 -8.82 -0.77 -0.64
N GLY A 204 -8.40 0.00 0.37
CA GLY A 204 -7.14 0.74 0.37
C GLY A 204 -5.93 -0.14 0.66
N GLY A 205 -4.73 0.37 0.37
CA GLY A 205 -3.44 -0.17 0.81
C GLY A 205 -2.80 0.72 1.86
N MET A 206 -1.89 0.16 2.67
CA MET A 206 -1.20 0.87 3.75
C MET A 206 0.31 0.85 3.60
N GLY A 207 0.94 1.99 3.84
CA GLY A 207 2.38 2.15 3.97
C GLY A 207 2.79 2.51 5.39
N TYR A 208 3.89 1.93 5.87
CA TYR A 208 4.39 2.13 7.23
C TYR A 208 5.87 2.46 7.26
N ALA A 209 6.25 3.39 8.14
CA ALA A 209 7.63 3.70 8.47
C ALA A 209 8.06 2.93 9.72
N PHE A 210 8.48 1.68 9.55
CA PHE A 210 8.86 0.82 10.68
C PHE A 210 10.18 1.24 11.36
N TRP A 211 10.93 2.14 10.80
CA TRP A 211 12.18 2.64 11.39
C TRP A 211 11.99 3.46 12.67
N GLN A 212 10.76 3.80 13.05
CA GLN A 212 10.46 4.50 14.30
C GLN A 212 10.49 3.56 15.51
N LEU A 213 10.34 2.27 15.30
CA LEU A 213 10.36 1.26 16.34
C LEU A 213 11.81 0.99 16.79
N ARG A 214 11.99 0.76 18.10
CA ARG A 214 13.30 0.39 18.65
C ARG A 214 13.84 -0.90 18.07
N PRO A 215 15.17 -1.03 17.92
CA PRO A 215 15.77 -2.23 17.36
C PRO A 215 15.63 -3.46 18.28
N TYR A 216 15.79 -4.63 17.66
CA TYR A 216 15.89 -5.91 18.33
C TYR A 216 16.99 -5.87 19.42
N GLY A 217 16.71 -6.42 20.59
CA GLY A 217 17.64 -6.46 21.70
C GLY A 217 17.63 -5.23 22.62
N ASP A 218 16.99 -4.12 22.21
CA ASP A 218 16.90 -2.93 23.07
C ASP A 218 16.11 -3.23 24.35
N ALA A 219 16.51 -2.58 25.45
CA ALA A 219 15.87 -2.79 26.74
C ALA A 219 14.43 -2.26 26.78
N VAL A 220 13.51 -3.10 27.24
CA VAL A 220 12.11 -2.73 27.53
C VAL A 220 11.97 -2.36 29.00
N GLY A 221 11.97 -1.05 29.28
CA GLY A 221 12.01 -0.52 30.66
C GLY A 221 10.82 -0.96 31.55
N SER A 222 9.66 -1.24 30.97
CA SER A 222 8.46 -1.63 31.74
C SER A 222 8.45 -3.09 32.18
N THR A 223 9.12 -3.99 31.47
CA THR A 223 9.07 -5.44 31.70
C THR A 223 10.44 -6.04 32.08
N GLY A 224 11.52 -5.29 31.89
CA GLY A 224 12.90 -5.76 32.06
C GLY A 224 13.33 -6.81 31.02
N GLY A 225 12.56 -6.96 29.92
CA GLY A 225 12.90 -7.81 28.78
C GLY A 225 13.62 -7.06 27.67
N ILE A 226 13.80 -7.73 26.54
CA ILE A 226 14.38 -7.17 25.32
C ILE A 226 13.29 -6.95 24.27
N ALA A 227 13.49 -5.97 23.37
CA ALA A 227 12.60 -5.66 22.28
C ALA A 227 12.66 -6.72 21.17
N SER A 228 11.53 -7.03 20.58
CA SER A 228 11.42 -8.00 19.48
C SER A 228 11.82 -7.43 18.10
N GLY A 229 12.01 -6.11 18.02
CA GLY A 229 12.31 -5.41 16.78
C GLY A 229 11.12 -5.22 15.82
N PRO A 230 11.26 -4.35 14.82
CA PRO A 230 10.18 -3.97 13.90
C PRO A 230 9.68 -5.13 13.03
N ILE A 231 10.56 -6.04 12.58
CA ILE A 231 10.18 -7.13 11.67
C ILE A 231 9.18 -8.11 12.32
N THR A 232 9.28 -8.30 13.63
CA THR A 232 8.31 -9.12 14.38
C THR A 232 6.91 -8.51 14.33
N PHE A 233 6.79 -7.18 14.43
CA PHE A 233 5.50 -6.50 14.33
C PHE A 233 4.96 -6.53 12.90
N MET A 234 5.79 -6.43 11.88
CA MET A 234 5.35 -6.59 10.47
C MET A 234 4.57 -7.89 10.26
N ARG A 235 4.97 -8.98 10.91
CA ARG A 235 4.24 -10.26 10.83
C ARG A 235 2.82 -10.17 11.40
N THR A 236 2.61 -9.39 12.45
CA THR A 236 1.27 -9.14 13.00
C THR A 236 0.39 -8.40 11.99
N PHE A 237 0.93 -7.39 11.34
CA PHE A 237 0.24 -6.64 10.27
C PHE A 237 -0.04 -7.51 9.05
N ASP A 238 0.89 -8.39 8.66
CA ASP A 238 0.71 -9.31 7.54
C ASP A 238 -0.43 -10.29 7.78
N GLN A 239 -0.46 -10.93 8.96
CA GLN A 239 -1.51 -11.88 9.36
C GLN A 239 -2.88 -11.20 9.46
N MET A 240 -2.95 -9.98 9.98
CA MET A 240 -4.19 -9.19 10.02
C MET A 240 -4.68 -8.90 8.59
N CYS A 241 -3.80 -8.45 7.70
CA CYS A 241 -4.12 -8.17 6.30
C CYS A 241 -4.65 -9.43 5.57
N GLU A 242 -4.01 -10.59 5.80
CA GLU A 242 -4.42 -11.87 5.22
C GLU A 242 -5.83 -12.29 5.67
N THR A 243 -6.19 -12.01 6.94
CA THR A 243 -7.48 -12.39 7.51
C THR A 243 -8.64 -11.50 7.08
N ILE A 244 -8.37 -10.28 6.63
CA ILE A 244 -9.41 -9.35 6.18
C ILE A 244 -9.77 -9.65 4.73
N ALA A 245 -10.88 -10.38 4.54
CA ALA A 245 -11.46 -10.58 3.23
C ALA A 245 -12.03 -9.25 2.73
N GLN A 246 -11.32 -8.62 1.83
CA GLN A 246 -11.84 -7.45 1.12
C GLN A 246 -12.99 -7.88 0.25
N GLY A 247 -14.15 -7.21 0.35
CA GLY A 247 -15.42 -7.48 -0.34
C GLY A 247 -15.34 -7.90 -1.83
N GLY A 248 -14.56 -8.92 -2.12
CA GLY A 248 -14.46 -9.69 -3.35
C GLY A 248 -13.55 -9.13 -4.45
N ALA A 249 -13.16 -7.86 -4.47
CA ALA A 249 -12.52 -7.27 -5.64
C ALA A 249 -11.01 -7.00 -5.52
N ARG A 250 -10.48 -6.73 -4.32
CA ARG A 250 -9.06 -6.42 -4.12
C ARG A 250 -8.54 -7.02 -2.80
N ARG A 251 -7.30 -7.52 -2.81
CA ARG A 251 -6.59 -7.92 -1.58
C ARG A 251 -5.93 -6.70 -0.94
N GLY A 252 -5.78 -6.71 0.39
CA GLY A 252 -4.94 -5.77 1.11
C GLY A 252 -3.53 -5.77 0.54
N ALA A 253 -2.95 -4.59 0.46
CA ALA A 253 -1.56 -4.43 0.05
C ALA A 253 -0.88 -3.54 1.07
N GLN A 254 0.30 -3.95 1.51
CA GLN A 254 1.08 -3.22 2.49
C GLN A 254 2.46 -2.89 1.93
N MET A 255 3.03 -1.80 2.40
CA MET A 255 4.42 -1.45 2.15
C MET A 255 5.10 -1.12 3.46
N GLY A 256 6.16 -1.86 3.79
CA GLY A 256 7.07 -1.53 4.87
C GLY A 256 8.25 -0.74 4.34
N VAL A 257 8.59 0.35 5.00
CA VAL A 257 9.82 1.10 4.71
C VAL A 257 10.70 1.08 5.95
N MET A 258 11.97 0.71 5.76
CA MET A 258 12.99 0.74 6.78
C MET A 258 14.08 1.74 6.37
N ARG A 259 14.42 2.67 7.27
CA ARG A 259 15.50 3.60 7.00
C ARG A 259 16.85 2.87 7.06
N VAL A 260 17.73 3.16 6.14
CA VAL A 260 19.05 2.52 6.05
C VAL A 260 19.87 2.66 7.32
N SER A 261 19.66 3.71 8.10
CA SER A 261 20.33 3.96 9.38
C SER A 261 19.80 3.14 10.57
N HIS A 262 18.71 2.38 10.39
CA HIS A 262 18.14 1.57 11.47
C HIS A 262 19.00 0.34 11.75
N PRO A 263 19.30 -0.01 13.01
CA PRO A 263 20.15 -1.17 13.34
C PRO A 263 19.64 -2.52 12.82
N ASP A 264 18.32 -2.69 12.65
CA ASP A 264 17.72 -3.92 12.14
C ASP A 264 17.53 -3.93 10.62
N VAL A 265 18.13 -2.97 9.89
CA VAL A 265 17.95 -2.90 8.42
C VAL A 265 18.46 -4.17 7.74
N ILE A 266 19.51 -4.82 8.25
CA ILE A 266 20.01 -6.07 7.69
C ILE A 266 18.96 -7.18 7.75
N GLN A 267 18.26 -7.33 8.86
CA GLN A 267 17.16 -8.28 8.98
C GLN A 267 15.98 -7.92 8.05
N PHE A 268 15.74 -6.64 7.87
CA PHE A 268 14.67 -6.16 6.97
C PHE A 268 14.99 -6.46 5.50
N ILE A 269 16.24 -6.27 5.06
CA ILE A 269 16.69 -6.59 3.70
C ILE A 269 16.42 -8.06 3.37
N HIS A 270 16.75 -8.94 4.31
CA HIS A 270 16.60 -10.39 4.13
C HIS A 270 15.22 -10.94 4.57
N ALA A 271 14.29 -10.10 5.04
CA ALA A 271 13.04 -10.55 5.66
C ALA A 271 12.19 -11.47 4.79
N LYS A 272 12.30 -11.38 3.46
CA LYS A 272 11.54 -12.19 2.49
C LYS A 272 12.39 -13.23 1.77
N ASN A 273 13.64 -13.42 2.16
CA ASN A 273 14.48 -14.48 1.61
C ASN A 273 13.91 -15.86 2.00
N LYS A 274 14.11 -16.85 1.14
CA LYS A 274 13.54 -18.18 1.32
C LYS A 274 13.98 -18.87 2.60
N ASP A 275 15.25 -18.75 2.96
CA ASP A 275 15.82 -19.32 4.19
C ASP A 275 15.24 -18.66 5.44
N VAL A 276 15.11 -17.32 5.45
CA VAL A 276 14.49 -16.55 6.55
C VAL A 276 13.00 -16.91 6.68
N SER A 277 12.27 -16.97 5.57
CA SER A 277 10.86 -17.35 5.54
C SER A 277 10.65 -18.78 6.05
N LEU A 278 11.52 -19.71 5.64
CA LEU A 278 11.49 -21.10 6.08
C LEU A 278 11.85 -21.23 7.57
N ALA A 279 12.87 -20.51 8.05
CA ALA A 279 13.26 -20.49 9.46
C ALA A 279 12.09 -20.06 10.36
N HIS A 280 11.35 -19.03 9.97
CA HIS A 280 10.14 -18.62 10.69
C HIS A 280 9.07 -19.71 10.73
N SER A 281 8.90 -20.45 9.63
CA SER A 281 7.95 -21.55 9.56
C SER A 281 8.37 -22.75 10.43
N LEU A 282 9.65 -23.09 10.43
CA LEU A 282 10.21 -24.17 11.26
C LEU A 282 9.97 -23.87 12.73
N ARG A 283 10.29 -22.66 13.19
CA ARG A 283 10.04 -22.24 14.58
C ARG A 283 8.56 -22.33 14.98
N LEU A 284 7.65 -21.93 14.11
CA LEU A 284 6.20 -21.97 14.40
C LEU A 284 5.64 -23.39 14.50
N ASN A 285 6.28 -24.36 13.85
CA ASN A 285 5.81 -25.73 13.80
C ASN A 285 6.63 -26.71 14.65
N ASP A 286 7.67 -26.22 15.32
CA ASP A 286 8.47 -27.02 16.25
C ASP A 286 7.69 -27.21 17.57
N PRO A 287 7.35 -28.45 17.96
CA PRO A 287 6.68 -28.73 19.22
C PRO A 287 7.55 -28.38 20.44
N ASP A 288 8.85 -28.27 20.28
CA ASP A 288 9.81 -27.91 21.31
C ASP A 288 10.20 -26.42 21.31
N ASP A 289 9.65 -25.60 20.39
CA ASP A 289 9.95 -24.17 20.19
C ASP A 289 9.71 -23.30 21.44
N PHE A 290 8.88 -23.75 22.36
CA PHE A 290 8.72 -23.05 23.65
C PHE A 290 9.97 -23.10 24.55
N THR A 291 11.00 -23.80 24.17
CA THR A 291 12.08 -24.10 25.08
C THR A 291 13.48 -23.71 24.64
N HIS A 292 13.90 -23.84 23.39
CA HIS A 292 15.33 -23.75 23.12
C HIS A 292 15.81 -23.42 21.70
N THR A 293 14.95 -23.29 20.69
CA THR A 293 15.45 -23.04 19.32
C THR A 293 15.63 -21.54 19.09
N SER A 294 16.86 -21.09 18.96
CA SER A 294 17.15 -19.71 18.53
C SER A 294 16.74 -19.52 17.07
N PHE A 295 16.50 -18.27 16.65
CA PHE A 295 16.26 -18.00 15.24
C PHE A 295 17.48 -18.36 14.37
N ALA A 296 18.68 -18.18 14.88
CA ALA A 296 19.92 -18.57 14.21
C ALA A 296 19.97 -20.08 13.91
N ASP A 297 19.63 -20.93 14.90
CA ASP A 297 19.60 -22.39 14.70
C ASP A 297 18.56 -22.78 13.64
N ALA A 298 17.37 -22.17 13.67
CA ALA A 298 16.33 -22.40 12.68
C ALA A 298 16.73 -21.93 11.27
N LEU A 299 17.51 -20.86 11.18
CA LEU A 299 18.04 -20.35 9.92
C LEU A 299 19.09 -21.29 9.32
N GLU A 300 19.98 -21.85 10.15
CA GLU A 300 20.92 -22.87 9.70
C GLU A 300 20.20 -24.12 9.19
N GLU A 301 19.20 -24.62 9.92
CA GLU A 301 18.37 -25.75 9.47
C GLU A 301 17.63 -25.42 8.18
N ALA A 302 17.09 -24.22 8.04
CA ALA A 302 16.41 -23.78 6.82
C ALA A 302 17.35 -23.77 5.61
N ARG A 303 18.59 -23.30 5.79
CA ARG A 303 19.64 -23.32 4.74
C ARG A 303 20.02 -24.72 4.31
N GLU A 304 20.09 -25.67 5.24
CA GLU A 304 20.35 -27.07 4.92
C GLU A 304 19.21 -27.74 4.14
N LEU A 305 17.95 -27.27 4.31
CA LEU A 305 16.77 -27.81 3.63
C LEU A 305 16.60 -27.27 2.20
N ILE A 306 17.22 -26.15 1.87
CA ILE A 306 17.19 -25.56 0.52
C ILE A 306 18.26 -26.25 -0.33
N ASP A 307 17.88 -26.81 -1.49
CA ASP A 307 18.82 -27.50 -2.36
C ASP A 307 19.74 -26.54 -3.17
N ASP A 308 20.75 -27.10 -3.84
CA ASP A 308 21.74 -26.32 -4.63
C ASP A 308 21.10 -25.51 -5.78
N GLU A 309 19.86 -25.83 -6.19
CA GLU A 309 19.08 -25.05 -7.17
C GLU A 309 18.15 -24.03 -6.51
N GLY A 310 18.23 -23.84 -5.21
CA GLY A 310 17.43 -22.88 -4.43
C GLY A 310 15.97 -23.31 -4.27
N ARG A 311 15.65 -24.61 -4.32
CA ARG A 311 14.29 -25.14 -4.18
C ARG A 311 14.03 -25.57 -2.75
N VAL A 312 12.88 -25.15 -2.23
CA VAL A 312 12.36 -25.56 -0.93
C VAL A 312 11.59 -26.88 -1.07
N PRO A 313 11.63 -27.79 -0.09
CA PRO A 313 10.79 -28.98 -0.07
C PRO A 313 9.31 -28.68 -0.34
N GLU A 314 8.65 -29.48 -1.18
CA GLU A 314 7.31 -29.20 -1.68
C GLU A 314 6.27 -28.99 -0.54
N HIS A 315 6.39 -29.73 0.56
CA HIS A 315 5.48 -29.63 1.70
C HIS A 315 5.67 -28.35 2.53
N LEU A 316 6.79 -27.62 2.36
CA LEU A 316 7.11 -26.36 3.04
C LEU A 316 6.94 -25.14 2.14
N ARG A 317 6.67 -25.34 0.85
CA ARG A 317 6.55 -24.25 -0.14
C ARG A 317 5.53 -23.19 0.27
N ASN A 318 4.33 -23.60 0.67
CA ASN A 318 3.26 -22.66 1.05
C ASN A 318 3.65 -21.81 2.27
N ALA A 319 4.46 -22.33 3.18
CA ALA A 319 4.92 -21.60 4.34
C ALA A 319 5.91 -20.48 3.96
N VAL A 320 6.77 -20.73 2.99
CA VAL A 320 7.69 -19.72 2.45
C VAL A 320 6.93 -18.68 1.63
N GLU A 321 6.04 -19.12 0.73
CA GLU A 321 5.26 -18.22 -0.13
C GLU A 321 4.26 -17.36 0.66
N GLY A 322 3.82 -17.79 1.86
CA GLY A 322 2.91 -17.07 2.72
C GLY A 322 3.57 -16.05 3.65
N HIS A 323 4.89 -16.11 3.86
CA HIS A 323 5.58 -15.21 4.78
C HIS A 323 5.70 -13.80 4.22
N LEU A 324 5.17 -12.80 4.94
CA LEU A 324 5.12 -11.39 4.52
C LEU A 324 4.58 -11.20 3.08
N SER A 325 3.67 -12.09 2.65
CA SER A 325 3.16 -12.12 1.27
C SER A 325 2.31 -10.91 0.90
N ASN A 326 1.78 -10.20 1.89
CA ASN A 326 1.01 -8.98 1.68
C ASN A 326 1.85 -7.71 1.79
N PHE A 327 3.15 -7.83 2.11
CA PHE A 327 4.09 -6.71 2.16
C PHE A 327 4.94 -6.61 0.89
N ASN A 328 5.07 -5.39 0.39
CA ASN A 328 6.26 -4.95 -0.32
C ASN A 328 7.20 -4.27 0.68
N ILE A 329 8.50 -4.46 0.53
CA ILE A 329 9.50 -3.85 1.40
C ILE A 329 10.45 -2.95 0.62
N SER A 330 10.83 -1.82 1.23
CA SER A 330 11.80 -0.89 0.64
C SER A 330 12.71 -0.29 1.71
N VAL A 331 13.97 -0.12 1.35
CA VAL A 331 14.94 0.60 2.18
C VAL A 331 14.94 2.07 1.79
N GLY A 332 14.71 2.93 2.80
CA GLY A 332 14.84 4.38 2.66
C GLY A 332 16.29 4.80 2.83
N VAL A 333 16.98 5.16 1.74
CA VAL A 333 18.37 5.62 1.77
C VAL A 333 18.43 7.13 1.94
N THR A 334 19.44 7.60 2.67
CA THR A 334 19.66 9.03 2.96
C THR A 334 20.86 9.57 2.19
N ASP A 335 20.96 10.89 2.08
CA ASP A 335 22.13 11.54 1.48
C ASP A 335 23.43 11.12 2.15
N GLU A 336 23.44 11.00 3.48
CA GLU A 336 24.62 10.57 4.27
C GLU A 336 25.06 9.15 3.90
N PHE A 337 24.11 8.23 3.70
CA PHE A 337 24.42 6.88 3.25
C PHE A 337 24.98 6.87 1.84
N MET A 338 24.37 7.63 0.95
CA MET A 338 24.83 7.72 -0.45
C MET A 338 26.19 8.38 -0.56
N GLU A 339 26.50 9.36 0.29
CA GLU A 339 27.85 9.98 0.37
C GLU A 339 28.87 8.97 0.89
N ALA A 340 28.55 8.20 1.94
CA ALA A 340 29.43 7.16 2.46
C ALA A 340 29.69 6.07 1.40
N LEU A 341 28.63 5.63 0.69
CA LEU A 341 28.75 4.65 -0.38
C LEU A 341 29.63 5.17 -1.53
N TYR A 342 29.42 6.43 -1.96
CA TYR A 342 30.18 7.04 -3.04
C TYR A 342 31.66 7.23 -2.72
N ASN A 343 31.97 7.49 -1.44
CA ASN A 343 33.33 7.72 -0.95
C ASN A 343 34.04 6.45 -0.47
N ASP A 344 33.39 5.29 -0.51
CA ASP A 344 33.91 4.02 0.03
C ASP A 344 34.23 4.11 1.55
N GLU A 345 33.28 4.67 2.30
CA GLU A 345 33.38 4.91 3.74
C GLU A 345 32.46 3.98 4.54
N GLU A 346 32.70 3.91 5.86
CA GLU A 346 31.81 3.25 6.80
C GLU A 346 30.56 4.12 7.04
N PHE A 347 29.42 3.44 7.20
CA PHE A 347 28.16 4.06 7.56
C PHE A 347 27.77 3.68 8.99
N THR A 348 27.42 4.68 9.80
CA THR A 348 27.05 4.51 11.20
C THR A 348 25.55 4.45 11.40
N PHE A 349 25.09 3.46 12.15
CA PHE A 349 23.66 3.28 12.44
C PHE A 349 23.21 4.11 13.65
N THR A 350 21.95 4.50 13.62
CA THR A 350 21.32 5.35 14.62
C THR A 350 20.20 4.61 15.32
N ASN A 351 20.19 4.63 16.65
CA ASN A 351 19.05 4.10 17.41
C ASN A 351 17.89 5.10 17.33
N PRO A 352 16.72 4.73 16.79
CA PRO A 352 15.61 5.65 16.55
C PRO A 352 15.01 6.24 17.84
N ARG A 353 15.17 5.56 18.96
CA ARG A 353 14.64 6.01 20.26
C ARG A 353 15.48 7.10 20.90
N THR A 354 16.79 7.05 20.71
CA THR A 354 17.75 7.98 21.35
C THR A 354 18.26 9.04 20.39
N GLU A 355 18.10 8.80 19.07
CA GLU A 355 18.71 9.60 17.99
C GLU A 355 20.25 9.66 18.07
N GLU A 356 20.87 8.76 18.83
CA GLU A 356 22.31 8.65 19.00
C GLU A 356 22.86 7.46 18.19
N PRO A 357 24.16 7.43 17.88
CA PRO A 357 24.79 6.26 17.28
C PRO A 357 24.49 4.99 18.06
N HIS A 358 24.04 3.94 17.38
CA HIS A 358 23.70 2.68 18.01
C HIS A 358 24.96 1.96 18.52
N VAL A 359 24.96 1.60 19.80
CA VAL A 359 26.01 0.78 20.41
C VAL A 359 25.61 -0.68 20.31
N ALA A 360 26.43 -1.50 19.65
CA ALA A 360 26.13 -2.89 19.39
C ALA A 360 25.96 -3.70 20.68
N THR A 361 24.85 -4.40 20.78
CA THR A 361 24.55 -5.37 21.85
C THR A 361 24.96 -6.78 21.42
N PRO A 362 24.93 -7.78 22.31
CA PRO A 362 25.12 -9.19 21.93
C PRO A 362 24.08 -9.61 20.84
N GLU A 363 22.86 -9.14 20.95
CA GLU A 363 21.78 -9.42 19.99
C GLU A 363 22.05 -8.75 18.63
N THR A 364 22.58 -7.53 18.63
CA THR A 364 23.04 -6.86 17.38
C THR A 364 24.14 -7.69 16.71
N LYS A 365 25.13 -8.16 17.50
CA LYS A 365 26.21 -9.00 17.00
C LYS A 365 25.68 -10.30 16.36
N GLU A 366 24.82 -11.02 17.08
CA GLU A 366 24.18 -12.25 16.58
C GLU A 366 23.42 -12.00 15.29
N LEU A 367 22.65 -10.89 15.22
CA LEU A 367 21.88 -10.51 14.04
C LEU A 367 22.77 -10.33 12.80
N TYR A 368 23.86 -9.58 12.94
CA TYR A 368 24.77 -9.33 11.82
C TYR A 368 25.61 -10.58 11.45
N GLU A 369 25.93 -11.46 12.41
CA GLU A 369 26.57 -12.74 12.14
C GLU A 369 25.69 -13.66 11.28
N MET A 370 24.38 -13.70 11.51
CA MET A 370 23.44 -14.49 10.71
C MET A 370 23.46 -14.15 9.23
N PHE A 371 23.76 -12.89 8.90
CA PHE A 371 23.77 -12.38 7.52
C PHE A 371 25.19 -12.08 6.98
N GLY A 372 26.22 -12.62 7.62
CA GLY A 372 27.60 -12.58 7.11
C GLY A 372 28.37 -11.29 7.42
N LEU A 373 27.76 -10.31 8.07
CA LEU A 373 28.41 -9.02 8.42
C LEU A 373 28.92 -8.97 9.86
N GLY A 374 28.95 -10.08 10.57
CA GLY A 374 29.39 -10.13 11.96
C GLY A 374 30.82 -9.65 12.20
N GLU A 375 31.72 -9.74 11.24
CA GLU A 375 33.11 -9.28 11.39
C GLU A 375 33.23 -7.77 11.62
N TYR A 376 32.24 -6.99 11.16
CA TYR A 376 32.19 -5.54 11.33
C TYR A 376 31.58 -5.10 12.67
N VAL A 377 31.02 -6.03 13.46
CA VAL A 377 30.30 -5.70 14.70
C VAL A 377 31.10 -6.10 15.93
N GLU A 378 31.35 -5.16 16.81
CA GLU A 378 32.01 -5.41 18.12
C GLU A 378 31.09 -4.96 19.26
N VAL A 379 30.72 -5.88 20.15
CA VAL A 379 29.80 -5.60 21.25
C VAL A 379 30.36 -4.51 22.19
N GLY A 380 29.56 -3.49 22.40
CA GLY A 380 29.92 -2.33 23.21
C GLY A 380 30.54 -1.17 22.44
N GLU A 381 30.81 -1.34 21.14
CA GLU A 381 31.26 -0.27 20.24
C GLU A 381 30.10 0.25 19.38
N VAL A 382 30.29 1.41 18.74
CA VAL A 382 29.33 1.97 17.82
C VAL A 382 29.20 1.07 16.60
N LEU A 383 27.96 0.74 16.21
CA LEU A 383 27.68 -0.04 15.01
C LEU A 383 27.99 0.78 13.77
N SER A 384 28.99 0.37 13.02
CA SER A 384 29.36 0.91 11.72
C SER A 384 29.82 -0.22 10.81
N ILE A 385 29.41 -0.17 9.53
CA ILE A 385 29.84 -1.13 8.52
C ILE A 385 30.20 -0.38 7.23
N PRO A 386 31.01 -0.93 6.34
CA PRO A 386 31.22 -0.34 5.03
C PRO A 386 29.88 -0.18 4.29
N ALA A 387 29.60 1.03 3.80
CA ALA A 387 28.33 1.30 3.11
C ALA A 387 28.15 0.41 1.86
N ALA A 388 29.26 0.01 1.23
CA ALA A 388 29.26 -0.88 0.07
C ALA A 388 28.71 -2.29 0.40
N GLU A 389 29.07 -2.86 1.56
CA GLU A 389 28.56 -4.18 1.98
C GLU A 389 27.04 -4.17 2.14
N LEU A 390 26.50 -3.14 2.81
CA LEU A 390 25.05 -3.02 2.98
C LEU A 390 24.32 -2.77 1.64
N TRP A 391 24.96 -2.03 0.73
CA TRP A 391 24.42 -1.80 -0.60
C TRP A 391 24.42 -3.07 -1.44
N ASP A 392 25.47 -3.88 -1.38
CA ASP A 392 25.57 -5.15 -2.08
C ASP A 392 24.50 -6.14 -1.57
N ASP A 393 24.25 -6.21 -0.25
CA ASP A 393 23.16 -6.99 0.34
C ASP A 393 21.78 -6.57 -0.19
N MET A 394 21.51 -5.26 -0.32
CA MET A 394 20.26 -4.78 -0.90
C MET A 394 20.12 -5.21 -2.38
N ILE A 395 21.22 -5.14 -3.15
CA ILE A 395 21.21 -5.58 -4.54
C ILE A 395 20.98 -7.09 -4.64
N GLU A 396 21.64 -7.89 -3.80
CA GLU A 396 21.48 -9.34 -3.79
C GLU A 396 20.05 -9.75 -3.43
N GLY A 397 19.47 -9.17 -2.38
CA GLY A 397 18.06 -9.39 -2.02
C GLY A 397 17.10 -9.04 -3.16
N ALA A 398 17.28 -7.88 -3.79
CA ALA A 398 16.49 -7.45 -4.93
C ALA A 398 16.66 -8.38 -6.15
N TYR A 399 17.84 -8.93 -6.36
CA TYR A 399 18.11 -9.88 -7.45
C TYR A 399 17.43 -11.24 -7.19
N GLU A 400 17.43 -11.72 -5.95
CA GLU A 400 16.89 -13.04 -5.59
C GLU A 400 15.36 -13.10 -5.62
N ASN A 401 14.69 -12.07 -5.08
CA ASN A 401 13.24 -12.10 -4.88
C ASN A 401 12.49 -10.83 -5.33
N GLY A 402 13.18 -9.83 -5.90
CA GLY A 402 12.61 -8.57 -6.36
C GLY A 402 12.46 -7.51 -5.29
N GLU A 403 12.93 -7.76 -4.07
CA GLU A 403 12.88 -6.87 -2.90
C GLU A 403 14.16 -6.95 -2.08
N PRO A 404 14.56 -5.89 -1.34
CA PRO A 404 13.84 -4.62 -1.16
C PRO A 404 13.93 -3.68 -2.36
N GLY A 405 12.93 -2.80 -2.49
CA GLY A 405 13.07 -1.60 -3.31
C GLY A 405 13.95 -0.55 -2.61
N VAL A 406 14.33 0.51 -3.31
CA VAL A 406 15.07 1.66 -2.76
C VAL A 406 14.24 2.93 -2.90
N ILE A 407 14.14 3.69 -1.81
CA ILE A 407 13.48 5.00 -1.76
C ILE A 407 14.50 6.02 -1.29
N TYR A 408 14.68 7.11 -2.01
CA TYR A 408 15.50 8.23 -1.60
C TYR A 408 14.68 9.14 -0.66
N LEU A 409 15.18 9.37 0.57
CA LEU A 409 14.51 10.13 1.62
C LEU A 409 15.10 11.55 1.76
#